data_e80e2b4e81de2812607438efb465d582
#
_entry.id   e80e2b4e81de2812607438efb465d582
#
_cell.length_a   1.000
_cell.length_b   1.000
_cell.length_c   1.000
_cell.angle_alpha   90.00
_cell.angle_beta   90.00
_cell.angle_gamma   90.00
#
_symmetry.space_group_name_H-M   'P 1'
#
loop_
_entity.id
_entity.type
_entity.pdbx_description
1 polymer ?
#
loop_
_entity_poly.entity_id
_entity_poly.type
_entity_poly.pdbx_seq_one_letter_code
_entity_poly.pdbx_strand_id
1 'polypeptide(L)'
;SLNVRNRITWEREKGRGALSNWKNASEDIWFATVSDDYYFNPDSVKLKKKVIAPYKDTSGQPKDWAEETDGNYRLTFPSNLWTDLTIPFWSMPENTDHPTQKPEKLLAKILLASSQEGDFIFDPFLGSGTTSVVAAKLGRKYCGIEVDETFACLTEKRLDMARENAKIQGYADGVFWERNSLSDQKVSPIKNRSLFSI
;
A
#
# COMPACT_ATOMS: atom_id res chain seq x y z
N SER A 1 -21.16 10.45 -14.91
CA SER A 1 -19.76 10.67 -15.35
C SER A 1 -18.85 10.61 -14.14
N LEU A 2 -17.61 10.18 -14.35
CA LEU A 2 -16.57 10.22 -13.34
C LEU A 2 -15.70 11.45 -13.53
N ASN A 3 -15.35 12.11 -12.44
CA ASN A 3 -14.43 13.24 -12.42
C ASN A 3 -13.01 12.73 -12.16
N VAL A 4 -12.15 12.75 -13.17
CA VAL A 4 -10.75 12.35 -13.02
C VAL A 4 -10.01 13.39 -12.18
N ARG A 5 -9.42 12.96 -11.07
CA ARG A 5 -8.70 13.82 -10.12
C ARG A 5 -7.20 13.78 -10.35
N ASN A 6 -6.65 12.59 -10.52
CA ASN A 6 -5.21 12.44 -10.69
C ASN A 6 -4.87 11.16 -11.47
N ARG A 7 -3.71 11.16 -12.10
CA ARG A 7 -3.03 9.96 -12.57
C ARG A 7 -1.86 9.69 -11.63
N ILE A 8 -1.82 8.49 -11.10
CA ILE A 8 -0.74 8.00 -10.25
C ILE A 8 0.08 7.04 -11.10
N THR A 9 1.40 7.26 -11.19
CA THR A 9 2.32 6.36 -11.87
C THR A 9 3.03 5.51 -10.82
N TRP A 10 2.84 4.21 -10.89
CA TRP A 10 3.55 3.26 -10.05
C TRP A 10 4.73 2.65 -10.80
N GLU A 11 5.93 2.79 -10.25
CA GLU A 11 7.13 2.14 -10.75
C GLU A 11 7.14 0.65 -10.40
N ARG A 12 7.23 -0.18 -11.43
CA ARG A 12 7.35 -1.65 -11.33
C ARG A 12 8.78 -2.08 -11.55
N GLU A 13 9.51 -2.32 -10.51
CA GLU A 13 10.90 -2.77 -10.57
C GLU A 13 11.02 -4.26 -10.89
N LYS A 14 10.51 -4.75 -12.02
CA LYS A 14 10.67 -6.16 -12.39
C LYS A 14 10.95 -6.39 -13.87
N GLY A 15 11.57 -7.54 -14.12
CA GLY A 15 11.80 -8.10 -15.42
C GLY A 15 13.15 -7.71 -16.03
N ARG A 16 13.55 -8.51 -17.00
CA ARG A 16 14.75 -8.27 -17.80
C ARG A 16 14.56 -7.03 -18.67
N GLY A 17 15.64 -6.34 -18.99
CA GLY A 17 15.60 -5.23 -19.94
C GLY A 17 15.10 -5.70 -21.31
N ALA A 18 14.52 -4.79 -22.09
CA ALA A 18 14.19 -5.05 -23.47
C ALA A 18 15.47 -4.95 -24.34
N LEU A 19 15.53 -5.76 -25.38
CA LEU A 19 16.71 -5.77 -26.29
C LEU A 19 16.60 -4.73 -27.41
N SER A 20 15.37 -4.34 -27.79
CA SER A 20 15.11 -3.48 -28.97
C SER A 20 14.38 -2.18 -28.64
N ASN A 21 13.94 -1.98 -27.40
CA ASN A 21 13.25 -0.77 -26.95
C ASN A 21 13.42 -0.56 -25.44
N TRP A 22 12.77 0.46 -24.90
CA TRP A 22 12.77 0.73 -23.46
C TRP A 22 11.87 -0.28 -22.73
N LYS A 23 12.36 -0.79 -21.59
CA LYS A 23 11.58 -1.67 -20.71
C LYS A 23 10.37 -0.90 -20.15
N ASN A 24 9.18 -1.50 -20.26
CA ASN A 24 8.01 -0.99 -19.55
C ASN A 24 8.17 -1.28 -18.04
N ALA A 25 8.39 -0.24 -17.26
CA ALA A 25 8.66 -0.31 -15.83
C ALA A 25 7.61 0.44 -14.99
N SER A 26 6.46 0.77 -15.54
CA SER A 26 5.40 1.49 -14.83
C SER A 26 4.00 0.98 -15.14
N GLU A 27 3.08 1.21 -14.21
CA GLU A 27 1.63 1.13 -14.41
C GLU A 27 0.99 2.45 -13.97
N ASP A 28 -0.07 2.86 -14.67
CA ASP A 28 -0.84 4.04 -14.32
C ASP A 28 -2.14 3.64 -13.60
N ILE A 29 -2.47 4.39 -12.55
CA ILE A 29 -3.68 4.26 -11.76
C ILE A 29 -4.44 5.57 -11.87
N TRP A 30 -5.71 5.50 -12.24
CA TRP A 30 -6.57 6.68 -12.35
C TRP A 30 -7.39 6.83 -11.06
N PHE A 31 -7.16 7.94 -10.36
CA PHE A 31 -8.02 8.37 -9.26
C PHE A 31 -9.17 9.21 -9.82
N ALA A 32 -10.39 8.75 -9.62
CA ALA A 32 -11.59 9.44 -10.09
C ALA A 32 -12.68 9.40 -9.02
N THR A 33 -13.56 10.39 -9.01
CA THR A 33 -14.67 10.53 -8.07
C THR A 33 -15.99 10.76 -8.79
N VAL A 34 -17.12 10.44 -8.17
CA VAL A 34 -18.47 10.68 -8.70
C VAL A 34 -18.85 12.14 -8.56
N SER A 35 -18.42 12.79 -7.46
CA SER A 35 -18.71 14.20 -7.12
C SER A 35 -17.46 14.91 -6.64
N ASP A 36 -17.58 16.21 -6.37
CA ASP A 36 -16.52 17.03 -5.76
C ASP A 36 -16.47 16.86 -4.23
N ASP A 37 -17.53 16.33 -3.63
CA ASP A 37 -17.55 15.93 -2.22
C ASP A 37 -17.10 14.47 -2.12
N TYR A 38 -15.85 14.27 -1.69
CA TYR A 38 -15.23 12.96 -1.53
C TYR A 38 -14.21 12.95 -0.38
N TYR A 39 -14.07 11.81 0.25
CA TYR A 39 -13.07 11.62 1.29
C TYR A 39 -11.67 11.44 0.69
N PHE A 40 -10.71 12.20 1.22
CA PHE A 40 -9.29 12.00 0.93
C PHE A 40 -8.42 12.39 2.12
N ASN A 41 -7.67 11.44 2.67
CA ASN A 41 -6.80 11.64 3.83
C ASN A 41 -5.32 11.45 3.47
N PRO A 42 -4.58 12.51 3.14
CA PRO A 42 -3.16 12.42 2.82
C PRO A 42 -2.27 12.09 4.03
N ASP A 43 -2.73 12.37 5.24
CA ASP A 43 -1.97 12.09 6.47
C ASP A 43 -1.85 10.59 6.76
N SER A 44 -2.86 9.80 6.40
CA SER A 44 -2.86 8.35 6.58
C SER A 44 -1.91 7.60 5.66
N VAL A 45 -1.33 8.28 4.67
CA VAL A 45 -0.48 7.69 3.63
C VAL A 45 0.89 8.36 3.51
N LYS A 46 1.34 9.01 4.58
CA LYS A 46 2.70 9.56 4.65
C LYS A 46 3.75 8.47 4.49
N LEU A 47 4.81 8.81 3.79
CA LEU A 47 5.95 7.94 3.55
C LEU A 47 7.12 8.35 4.44
N LYS A 48 7.61 7.43 5.25
CA LYS A 48 8.80 7.58 6.09
C LYS A 48 10.04 7.33 5.23
N LYS A 49 10.85 8.38 5.07
CA LYS A 49 12.05 8.38 4.25
C LYS A 49 13.30 8.59 5.11
N LYS A 50 14.35 7.82 4.82
CA LYS A 50 15.65 8.03 5.42
C LYS A 50 16.27 9.31 4.85
N VAL A 51 16.82 10.15 5.75
CA VAL A 51 17.45 11.42 5.37
C VAL A 51 18.91 11.18 5.07
N ILE A 52 19.32 11.38 3.82
CA ILE A 52 20.70 11.20 3.37
C ILE A 52 21.54 12.45 3.68
N ALA A 53 20.95 13.65 3.49
CA ALA A 53 21.61 14.93 3.78
C ALA A 53 20.71 15.74 4.74
N PRO A 54 20.95 15.67 6.04
CA PRO A 54 20.10 16.32 7.03
C PRO A 54 20.30 17.83 7.00
N TYR A 55 19.28 18.55 6.54
CA TYR A 55 19.25 20.01 6.63
C TYR A 55 18.94 20.44 8.07
N LYS A 56 19.69 21.42 8.54
CA LYS A 56 19.46 22.09 9.82
C LYS A 56 19.08 23.55 9.55
N ASP A 57 18.30 24.11 10.47
CA ASP A 57 17.99 25.53 10.46
C ASP A 57 19.19 26.37 10.97
N THR A 58 19.02 27.69 11.04
CA THR A 58 20.05 28.61 11.49
C THR A 58 20.43 28.44 12.96
N SER A 59 19.60 27.75 13.76
CA SER A 59 19.84 27.39 15.15
C SER A 59 20.51 26.01 15.33
N GLY A 60 20.76 25.29 14.23
CA GLY A 60 21.32 23.95 14.23
C GLY A 60 20.33 22.82 14.51
N GLN A 61 19.02 23.13 14.56
CA GLN A 61 17.98 22.13 14.77
C GLN A 61 17.54 21.48 13.45
N PRO A 62 17.06 20.21 13.47
CA PRO A 62 16.45 19.57 12.31
C PRO A 62 15.32 20.40 11.73
N LYS A 63 15.34 20.65 10.41
CA LYS A 63 14.34 21.49 9.76
C LYS A 63 13.03 20.75 9.46
N ASP A 64 13.10 19.50 8.97
CA ASP A 64 11.96 18.71 8.49
C ASP A 64 12.15 17.19 8.70
N TRP A 65 13.02 16.82 9.63
CA TRP A 65 13.35 15.45 9.94
C TRP A 65 13.52 15.25 11.45
N ALA A 66 13.38 14.00 11.90
CA ALA A 66 13.59 13.61 13.28
C ALA A 66 14.78 12.65 13.39
N GLU A 67 15.54 12.79 14.47
CA GLU A 67 16.56 11.83 14.85
C GLU A 67 15.91 10.67 15.61
N GLU A 68 16.13 9.45 15.13
CA GLU A 68 15.66 8.22 15.75
C GLU A 68 16.85 7.32 16.07
N THR A 69 16.63 6.26 16.85
CA THR A 69 17.69 5.34 17.29
C THR A 69 18.48 4.73 16.13
N ASP A 70 17.81 4.51 14.99
CA ASP A 70 18.37 3.81 13.83
C ASP A 70 18.65 4.74 12.65
N GLY A 71 18.61 6.05 12.85
CA GLY A 71 18.92 7.03 11.82
C GLY A 71 18.00 8.24 11.81
N ASN A 72 18.18 9.08 10.81
CA ASN A 72 17.40 10.29 10.62
C ASN A 72 16.31 10.04 9.60
N TYR A 73 15.07 10.38 9.95
CA TYR A 73 13.90 10.13 9.09
C TYR A 73 13.05 11.39 8.96
N ARG A 74 12.35 11.49 7.83
CA ARG A 74 11.29 12.48 7.61
C ARG A 74 10.03 11.82 7.10
N LEU A 75 8.89 12.41 7.44
CA LEU A 75 7.59 12.04 6.90
C LEU A 75 7.26 12.94 5.70
N THR A 76 7.05 12.34 4.53
CA THR A 76 6.68 13.07 3.33
C THR A 76 5.23 12.78 2.96
N PHE A 77 4.50 13.79 2.50
CA PHE A 77 3.19 13.61 1.92
C PHE A 77 3.25 12.77 0.65
N PRO A 78 2.18 12.03 0.33
CA PRO A 78 2.14 11.22 -0.88
C PRO A 78 2.27 12.08 -2.14
N SER A 79 2.97 11.58 -3.13
CA SER A 79 3.01 12.13 -4.48
C SER A 79 2.24 11.21 -5.42
N ASN A 80 2.06 11.62 -6.67
CA ASN A 80 1.48 10.77 -7.71
C ASN A 80 2.52 9.89 -8.44
N LEU A 81 3.78 9.87 -7.99
CA LEU A 81 4.81 8.96 -8.44
C LEU A 81 5.19 8.03 -7.29
N TRP A 82 4.84 6.74 -7.41
CA TRP A 82 5.05 5.73 -6.39
C TRP A 82 6.23 4.84 -6.73
N THR A 83 7.35 5.04 -6.06
CA THR A 83 8.60 4.30 -6.22
C THR A 83 8.89 3.39 -5.03
N ASP A 84 8.06 3.42 -4.01
CA ASP A 84 8.23 2.72 -2.73
C ASP A 84 7.58 1.33 -2.68
N LEU A 85 6.96 0.90 -3.79
CA LEU A 85 6.24 -0.37 -3.88
C LEU A 85 7.10 -1.46 -4.52
N THR A 86 6.99 -2.67 -4.01
CA THR A 86 7.64 -3.87 -4.57
C THR A 86 6.56 -4.84 -5.03
N ILE A 87 6.69 -5.39 -6.24
CA ILE A 87 5.81 -6.47 -6.70
C ILE A 87 6.06 -7.70 -5.82
N PRO A 88 5.02 -8.41 -5.38
CA PRO A 88 5.18 -9.64 -4.62
C PRO A 88 6.11 -10.63 -5.32
N PHE A 89 7.03 -11.22 -4.59
CA PHE A 89 7.94 -12.24 -5.07
C PHE A 89 7.97 -13.44 -4.10
N TRP A 90 8.49 -14.55 -4.52
CA TRP A 90 8.36 -15.87 -3.90
C TRP A 90 8.65 -15.94 -2.39
N SER A 91 9.49 -15.05 -1.84
CA SER A 91 9.80 -15.02 -0.40
C SER A 91 8.90 -14.10 0.42
N MET A 92 7.97 -13.37 -0.21
CA MET A 92 7.04 -12.49 0.51
C MET A 92 5.82 -13.30 0.98
N PRO A 93 5.36 -13.13 2.24
CA PRO A 93 4.22 -13.85 2.78
C PRO A 93 2.91 -13.66 1.99
N GLU A 94 2.76 -12.50 1.34
CA GLU A 94 1.58 -12.19 0.53
C GLU A 94 1.61 -12.81 -0.87
N ASN A 95 2.76 -13.37 -1.31
CA ASN A 95 2.91 -13.86 -2.67
C ASN A 95 2.05 -15.11 -2.94
N THR A 96 1.49 -15.17 -4.15
CA THR A 96 0.71 -16.31 -4.66
C THR A 96 1.13 -16.63 -6.09
N ASP A 97 0.59 -17.71 -6.63
CA ASP A 97 0.81 -18.12 -8.03
C ASP A 97 0.04 -17.26 -9.05
N HIS A 98 -0.73 -16.27 -8.59
CA HIS A 98 -1.47 -15.38 -9.49
C HIS A 98 -0.49 -14.49 -10.28
N PRO A 99 -0.50 -14.52 -11.63
CA PRO A 99 0.57 -13.93 -12.46
C PRO A 99 0.66 -12.40 -12.40
N THR A 100 -0.43 -11.74 -12.06
CA THR A 100 -0.55 -10.26 -12.03
C THR A 100 -0.98 -9.74 -10.67
N GLN A 101 -0.68 -10.48 -9.59
CA GLN A 101 -1.02 -10.05 -8.24
C GLN A 101 -0.49 -8.65 -7.94
N LYS A 102 -1.35 -7.80 -7.39
CA LYS A 102 -0.96 -6.47 -6.89
C LYS A 102 -0.46 -6.59 -5.45
N PRO A 103 0.55 -5.79 -5.05
CA PRO A 103 1.04 -5.81 -3.67
C PRO A 103 0.01 -5.23 -2.70
N GLU A 104 -0.05 -5.80 -1.49
CA GLU A 104 -0.94 -5.31 -0.44
C GLU A 104 -0.66 -3.84 -0.08
N LYS A 105 0.60 -3.45 -0.06
CA LYS A 105 1.01 -2.06 0.20
C LYS A 105 0.39 -1.05 -0.79
N LEU A 106 0.23 -1.43 -2.07
CA LEU A 106 -0.41 -0.57 -3.07
C LEU A 106 -1.88 -0.33 -2.70
N LEU A 107 -2.62 -1.41 -2.42
CA LEU A 107 -4.03 -1.31 -2.05
C LEU A 107 -4.21 -0.59 -0.71
N ALA A 108 -3.30 -0.78 0.26
CA ALA A 108 -3.32 -0.06 1.52
C ALA A 108 -3.18 1.45 1.33
N LYS A 109 -2.29 1.91 0.45
CA LYS A 109 -2.16 3.34 0.12
C LYS A 109 -3.46 3.89 -0.48
N ILE A 110 -4.09 3.16 -1.39
CA ILE A 110 -5.35 3.57 -2.00
C ILE A 110 -6.46 3.63 -0.94
N LEU A 111 -6.67 2.55 -0.19
CA LEU A 111 -7.79 2.44 0.74
C LEU A 111 -7.66 3.41 1.93
N LEU A 112 -6.48 3.57 2.50
CA LEU A 112 -6.25 4.50 3.60
C LEU A 112 -6.46 5.97 3.19
N ALA A 113 -6.09 6.33 1.96
CA ALA A 113 -6.29 7.67 1.45
C ALA A 113 -7.75 7.98 1.13
N SER A 114 -8.51 7.00 0.60
CA SER A 114 -9.81 7.23 -0.04
C SER A 114 -11.01 6.59 0.66
N SER A 115 -10.82 5.99 1.83
CA SER A 115 -11.90 5.39 2.62
C SER A 115 -11.63 5.42 4.12
N GLN A 116 -12.70 5.29 4.91
CA GLN A 116 -12.67 5.18 6.37
C GLN A 116 -12.92 3.74 6.82
N GLU A 117 -12.61 3.43 8.07
CA GLU A 117 -12.96 2.16 8.70
C GLU A 117 -14.49 1.96 8.65
N GLY A 118 -14.92 0.76 8.25
CA GLY A 118 -16.34 0.43 8.06
C GLY A 118 -16.91 0.74 6.69
N ASP A 119 -16.21 1.50 5.84
CA ASP A 119 -16.62 1.75 4.47
C ASP A 119 -16.63 0.48 3.62
N PHE A 120 -17.40 0.50 2.54
CA PHE A 120 -17.57 -0.62 1.63
C PHE A 120 -16.65 -0.50 0.41
N ILE A 121 -15.84 -1.51 0.19
CA ILE A 121 -14.88 -1.63 -0.91
C ILE A 121 -15.39 -2.68 -1.89
N PHE A 122 -15.44 -2.33 -3.16
CA PHE A 122 -15.87 -3.23 -4.24
C PHE A 122 -14.80 -3.36 -5.31
N ASP A 123 -14.45 -4.61 -5.66
CA ASP A 123 -13.50 -4.92 -6.73
C ASP A 123 -14.14 -5.88 -7.73
N PRO A 124 -14.55 -5.39 -8.93
CA PRO A 124 -15.18 -6.23 -9.94
C PRO A 124 -14.23 -7.17 -10.69
N PHE A 125 -12.91 -7.07 -10.44
CA PHE A 125 -11.87 -7.89 -11.06
C PHE A 125 -10.87 -8.40 -10.00
N LEU A 126 -11.41 -9.19 -9.06
CA LEU A 126 -10.78 -9.47 -7.77
C LEU A 126 -9.43 -10.20 -7.89
N GLY A 127 -9.28 -11.10 -8.86
CA GLY A 127 -8.08 -11.91 -9.03
C GLY A 127 -7.73 -12.71 -7.78
N SER A 128 -6.51 -12.54 -7.26
CA SER A 128 -6.06 -13.17 -6.01
C SER A 128 -6.57 -12.50 -4.72
N GLY A 129 -7.54 -11.58 -4.82
CA GLY A 129 -8.21 -10.99 -3.67
C GLY A 129 -7.43 -9.92 -2.90
N THR A 130 -6.40 -9.33 -3.46
CA THR A 130 -5.58 -8.35 -2.72
C THR A 130 -6.41 -7.19 -2.17
N THR A 131 -7.38 -6.69 -2.93
CA THR A 131 -8.28 -5.60 -2.48
C THR A 131 -9.09 -6.02 -1.26
N SER A 132 -9.75 -7.18 -1.30
CA SER A 132 -10.56 -7.70 -0.18
C SER A 132 -9.71 -8.01 1.05
N VAL A 133 -8.55 -8.61 0.85
CA VAL A 133 -7.58 -8.92 1.93
C VAL A 133 -7.13 -7.64 2.65
N VAL A 134 -6.75 -6.61 1.90
CA VAL A 134 -6.33 -5.33 2.50
C VAL A 134 -7.50 -4.60 3.14
N ALA A 135 -8.68 -4.63 2.53
CA ALA A 135 -9.89 -4.07 3.13
C ALA A 135 -10.19 -4.73 4.48
N ALA A 136 -10.14 -6.07 4.56
CA ALA A 136 -10.30 -6.80 5.82
C ALA A 136 -9.25 -6.41 6.87
N LYS A 137 -7.96 -6.39 6.50
CA LYS A 137 -6.85 -5.99 7.40
C LYS A 137 -6.99 -4.57 7.94
N LEU A 138 -7.63 -3.69 7.18
CA LEU A 138 -7.84 -2.28 7.54
C LEU A 138 -9.23 -1.98 8.11
N GLY A 139 -10.06 -2.99 8.38
CA GLY A 139 -11.39 -2.82 8.99
C GLY A 139 -12.45 -2.27 8.06
N ARG A 140 -12.30 -2.45 6.72
CA ARG A 140 -13.33 -2.10 5.73
C ARG A 140 -14.18 -3.32 5.40
N LYS A 141 -15.44 -3.07 5.00
CA LYS A 141 -16.29 -4.08 4.37
C LYS A 141 -15.85 -4.27 2.91
N TYR A 142 -16.00 -5.47 2.38
CA TYR A 142 -15.53 -5.76 1.03
C TYR A 142 -16.48 -6.70 0.29
N CYS A 143 -16.47 -6.59 -1.02
CA CYS A 143 -17.05 -7.51 -1.97
C CYS A 143 -16.21 -7.51 -3.23
N GLY A 144 -16.08 -8.66 -3.88
CA GLY A 144 -15.35 -8.77 -5.13
C GLY A 144 -15.98 -9.82 -6.05
N ILE A 145 -15.68 -9.72 -7.32
CA ILE A 145 -16.11 -10.68 -8.35
C ILE A 145 -14.86 -11.28 -9.00
N GLU A 146 -14.84 -12.60 -9.08
CA GLU A 146 -13.79 -13.34 -9.78
C GLU A 146 -14.45 -14.48 -10.59
N VAL A 147 -14.07 -14.62 -11.84
CA VAL A 147 -14.63 -15.63 -12.75
C VAL A 147 -13.89 -16.97 -12.64
N ASP A 148 -12.62 -16.94 -12.29
CA ASP A 148 -11.81 -18.14 -12.11
C ASP A 148 -11.98 -18.68 -10.68
N GLU A 149 -12.53 -19.88 -10.58
CA GLU A 149 -12.79 -20.53 -9.30
C GLU A 149 -11.50 -20.75 -8.49
N THR A 150 -10.38 -21.02 -9.15
CA THR A 150 -9.08 -21.21 -8.49
C THR A 150 -8.63 -19.94 -7.78
N PHE A 151 -8.78 -18.79 -8.44
CA PHE A 151 -8.45 -17.49 -7.84
C PHE A 151 -9.46 -17.07 -6.79
N ALA A 152 -10.72 -17.41 -6.94
CA ALA A 152 -11.73 -17.20 -5.90
C ALA A 152 -11.39 -17.99 -4.64
N CYS A 153 -11.06 -19.29 -4.74
CA CYS A 153 -10.61 -20.11 -3.63
C CYS A 153 -9.31 -19.59 -2.99
N LEU A 154 -8.39 -19.07 -3.82
CA LEU A 154 -7.16 -18.45 -3.33
C LEU A 154 -7.46 -17.18 -2.50
N THR A 155 -8.44 -16.40 -2.93
CA THR A 155 -8.90 -15.23 -2.19
C THR A 155 -9.44 -15.62 -0.81
N GLU A 156 -10.31 -16.63 -0.71
CA GLU A 156 -10.82 -17.12 0.57
C GLU A 156 -9.71 -17.54 1.53
N LYS A 157 -8.75 -18.32 1.03
CA LYS A 157 -7.58 -18.71 1.82
C LYS A 157 -6.79 -17.52 2.34
N ARG A 158 -6.58 -16.50 1.51
CA ARG A 158 -5.88 -15.27 1.92
C ARG A 158 -6.67 -14.46 2.95
N LEU A 159 -7.99 -14.44 2.83
CA LEU A 159 -8.88 -13.79 3.82
C LEU A 159 -8.80 -14.48 5.19
N ASP A 160 -8.75 -15.82 5.22
CA ASP A 160 -8.54 -16.56 6.46
C ASP A 160 -7.19 -16.22 7.11
N MET A 161 -6.12 -16.18 6.30
CA MET A 161 -4.79 -15.75 6.79
C MET A 161 -4.80 -14.29 7.29
N ALA A 162 -5.57 -13.41 6.68
CA ALA A 162 -5.69 -12.01 7.08
C ALA A 162 -6.36 -11.85 8.45
N ARG A 163 -7.26 -12.75 8.84
CA ARG A 163 -7.87 -12.78 10.18
C ARG A 163 -6.85 -13.08 11.28
N GLU A 164 -5.85 -13.89 10.98
CA GLU A 164 -4.79 -14.26 11.92
C GLU A 164 -3.67 -13.22 11.94
N ASN A 165 -3.42 -12.56 10.81
CA ASN A 165 -2.32 -11.61 10.67
C ASN A 165 -2.71 -10.39 9.82
N ALA A 166 -3.00 -9.29 10.49
CA ALA A 166 -3.36 -8.02 9.87
C ALA A 166 -2.16 -7.19 9.37
N LYS A 167 -0.93 -7.70 9.46
CA LYS A 167 0.26 -6.97 8.98
C LYS A 167 0.23 -6.77 7.48
N ILE A 168 0.63 -5.57 7.07
CA ILE A 168 0.87 -5.22 5.66
C ILE A 168 2.34 -4.86 5.53
N GLN A 169 3.07 -5.57 4.67
CA GLN A 169 4.50 -5.34 4.51
C GLN A 169 4.77 -3.92 3.98
N GLY A 170 5.68 -3.20 4.65
CA GLY A 170 6.00 -1.82 4.30
C GLY A 170 5.01 -0.77 4.82
N TYR A 171 4.07 -1.19 5.71
CA TYR A 171 3.21 -0.29 6.47
C TYR A 171 3.28 -0.68 7.95
N ALA A 172 3.81 0.20 8.78
CA ALA A 172 3.94 -0.01 10.22
C ALA A 172 3.80 1.33 10.95
N ASP A 173 3.25 1.29 12.16
CA ASP A 173 3.07 2.46 13.04
C ASP A 173 2.32 3.64 12.38
N GLY A 174 1.38 3.31 11.47
CA GLY A 174 0.57 4.31 10.78
C GLY A 174 1.27 5.03 9.62
N VAL A 175 2.46 4.59 9.22
CA VAL A 175 3.22 5.19 8.12
C VAL A 175 3.69 4.14 7.11
N PHE A 176 3.86 4.55 5.87
CA PHE A 176 4.49 3.73 4.85
C PHE A 176 6.02 3.91 4.90
N TRP A 177 6.74 2.86 4.55
CA TRP A 177 8.19 2.84 4.52
C TRP A 177 8.71 2.74 3.09
N GLU A 178 9.91 3.27 2.86
CA GLU A 178 10.58 3.12 1.58
C GLU A 178 10.85 1.63 1.24
N ARG A 179 11.16 1.36 -0.03
CA ARG A 179 11.62 0.05 -0.49
C ARG A 179 12.91 -0.36 0.25
N ASN A 180 13.07 -1.65 0.50
CA ASN A 180 14.26 -2.23 1.14
C ASN A 180 14.57 -1.73 2.56
N SER A 181 13.57 -1.24 3.29
CA SER A 181 13.69 -0.75 4.66
C SER A 181 13.15 -1.73 5.71
N LEU A 182 12.97 -3.02 5.39
CA LEU A 182 12.37 -3.99 6.30
C LEU A 182 13.19 -4.16 7.59
N SER A 183 14.52 -4.08 7.50
CA SER A 183 15.42 -4.11 8.66
C SER A 183 15.25 -2.92 9.61
N ASP A 184 14.76 -1.80 9.07
CA ASP A 184 14.62 -0.55 9.81
C ASP A 184 13.21 -0.41 10.43
N GLN A 185 12.29 -1.31 10.06
CA GLN A 185 10.91 -1.28 10.56
C GLN A 185 10.86 -1.94 11.94
N LYS A 186 10.60 -1.17 12.97
CA LYS A 186 10.33 -1.70 14.31
C LYS A 186 8.98 -2.38 14.30
N VAL A 187 8.96 -3.65 14.65
CA VAL A 187 7.72 -4.41 14.84
C VAL A 187 7.16 -4.03 16.20
N SER A 188 6.43 -2.94 16.30
CA SER A 188 5.57 -2.70 17.46
C SER A 188 4.44 -3.73 17.45
N PRO A 189 4.15 -4.41 18.57
CA PRO A 189 3.04 -5.34 18.61
C PRO A 189 1.74 -4.56 18.32
N ILE A 190 1.08 -4.90 17.22
CA ILE A 190 -0.26 -4.39 16.92
C ILE A 190 -1.14 -4.80 18.08
N LYS A 191 -1.67 -3.85 18.84
CA LYS A 191 -2.73 -4.13 19.79
C LYS A 191 -3.86 -4.78 18.99
N ASN A 192 -4.12 -6.06 19.27
CA ASN A 192 -5.25 -6.79 18.70
C ASN A 192 -6.52 -5.99 18.98
N ARG A 193 -6.95 -5.16 18.03
CA ARG A 193 -8.32 -4.73 17.95
C ARG A 193 -9.09 -5.92 17.44
N SER A 194 -10.08 -6.37 18.20
CA SER A 194 -11.04 -7.37 17.78
C SER A 194 -11.66 -6.91 16.45
N LEU A 195 -11.21 -7.47 15.34
CA LEU A 195 -11.65 -7.13 13.98
C LEU A 195 -13.05 -7.70 13.67
N PHE A 196 -13.64 -8.42 14.63
CA PHE A 196 -14.91 -9.13 14.43
C PHE A 196 -15.83 -8.90 15.63
N SER A 197 -16.43 -7.71 15.72
CA SER A 197 -17.69 -7.53 16.41
C SER A 197 -18.80 -7.65 15.37
N ILE A 198 -19.57 -8.73 15.45
CA ILE A 198 -20.79 -8.96 14.67
C ILE A 198 -21.80 -7.86 14.98
#